data_0431615e13a655c7896ac1aacf94347c
#
_entry.id   0431615e13a655c7896ac1aacf94347c
#
_cell.length_a   1.000
_cell.length_b   1.000
_cell.length_c   1.000
_cell.angle_alpha   90.00
_cell.angle_beta   90.00
_cell.angle_gamma   90.00
#
_symmetry.space_group_name_H-M   'P 1'
#
loop_
_entity.id
_entity.type
_entity.pdbx_description
1 polymer ?
#
loop_
_entity_poly.entity_id
_entity_poly.type
_entity_poly.pdbx_seq_one_letter_code
_entity_poly.pdbx_strand_id
1 'polypeptide(L)'
;MKKYIPNPVDTKSVDLPKSLEPLVEEMSKNVHEVWAATRISQGWTYGEERNDAEKRHPCLVPYEELSEEEKEYDRNTSIETIKLILKLGFTITKG
;
A
#
# COMPACT_ATOMS: atom_id res chain seq x y z
N MET A 1 -1.80 22.84 -19.39
CA MET A 1 -1.73 21.58 -18.62
C MET A 1 -1.50 21.91 -17.14
N LYS A 2 -2.32 21.34 -16.28
CA LYS A 2 -2.15 21.54 -14.82
C LYS A 2 -1.02 20.66 -14.30
N LYS A 3 -0.15 21.26 -13.51
CA LYS A 3 0.92 20.53 -12.85
C LYS A 3 0.49 20.24 -11.41
N TYR A 4 0.40 18.99 -11.05
CA TYR A 4 0.05 18.58 -9.71
C TYR A 4 1.31 18.39 -8.87
N ILE A 5 1.36 19.03 -7.71
CA ILE A 5 2.45 18.87 -6.76
C ILE A 5 1.85 18.25 -5.49
N PRO A 6 2.12 16.98 -5.20
CA PRO A 6 1.60 16.35 -4.00
C PRO A 6 2.09 17.06 -2.74
N ASN A 7 1.20 17.13 -1.75
CA ASN A 7 1.54 17.72 -0.46
C ASN A 7 1.02 16.81 0.66
N PRO A 8 1.69 15.68 0.89
CA PRO A 8 1.27 14.78 1.95
C PRO A 8 1.44 15.41 3.32
N VAL A 9 0.62 14.99 4.27
CA VAL A 9 0.73 15.44 5.65
C VAL A 9 2.12 15.08 6.18
N ASP A 10 2.77 16.04 6.84
CA ASP A 10 4.09 15.80 7.45
C ASP A 10 3.93 14.95 8.70
N THR A 11 4.47 13.75 8.67
CA THR A 11 4.43 12.80 9.78
C THR A 11 5.81 12.57 10.40
N LYS A 12 6.80 13.41 10.09
CA LYS A 12 8.18 13.24 10.58
C LYS A 12 8.29 13.25 12.09
N SER A 13 7.40 13.98 12.78
CA SER A 13 7.41 14.06 14.24
C SER A 13 6.70 12.88 14.91
N VAL A 14 6.08 12.01 14.12
CA VAL A 14 5.35 10.86 14.65
C VAL A 14 6.24 9.62 14.59
N ASP A 15 6.51 9.03 15.75
CA ASP A 15 7.24 7.77 15.81
C ASP A 15 6.26 6.61 15.66
N LEU A 16 6.64 5.61 14.87
CA LEU A 16 5.87 4.39 14.75
C LEU A 16 6.23 3.48 15.93
N PRO A 17 5.27 3.22 16.85
CA PRO A 17 5.56 2.29 17.95
C PRO A 17 5.95 0.91 17.45
N LYS A 18 6.93 0.29 18.09
CA LYS A 18 7.38 -1.06 17.71
C LYS A 18 6.24 -2.08 17.74
N SER A 19 5.30 -1.91 18.67
CA SER A 19 4.16 -2.81 18.79
C SER A 19 3.28 -2.82 17.54
N LEU A 20 3.39 -1.81 16.70
CA LEU A 20 2.59 -1.71 15.47
C LEU A 20 3.32 -2.24 14.22
N GLU A 21 4.58 -2.67 14.35
CA GLU A 21 5.31 -3.23 13.21
C GLU A 21 4.61 -4.45 12.58
N PRO A 22 4.08 -5.40 13.37
CA PRO A 22 3.31 -6.50 12.78
C PRO A 22 2.07 -6.04 12.03
N LEU A 23 1.43 -4.97 12.51
CA LEU A 23 0.28 -4.38 11.83
C LEU A 23 0.68 -3.84 10.46
N VAL A 24 1.86 -3.24 10.33
CA VAL A 24 2.35 -2.73 9.03
C VAL A 24 2.42 -3.85 8.00
N GLU A 25 2.98 -5.00 8.37
CA GLU A 25 3.09 -6.13 7.45
C GLU A 25 1.72 -6.68 7.05
N GLU A 26 0.80 -6.82 8.00
CA GLU A 26 -0.55 -7.28 7.70
C GLU A 26 -1.29 -6.30 6.80
N MET A 27 -1.16 -5.01 7.06
CA MET A 27 -1.78 -3.97 6.23
C MET A 27 -1.20 -3.98 4.82
N SER A 28 0.12 -4.08 4.71
CA SER A 28 0.79 -4.06 3.41
C SER A 28 0.33 -5.21 2.54
N LYS A 29 0.27 -6.40 3.11
CA LYS A 29 -0.24 -7.57 2.41
C LYS A 29 -1.70 -7.39 2.00
N ASN A 30 -2.53 -6.89 2.91
CA ASN A 30 -3.95 -6.72 2.62
C ASN A 30 -4.21 -5.62 1.60
N VAL A 31 -3.42 -4.54 1.62
CA VAL A 31 -3.50 -3.49 0.60
C VAL A 31 -3.31 -4.09 -0.78
N HIS A 32 -2.30 -4.94 -0.92
CA HIS A 32 -2.04 -5.62 -2.18
C HIS A 32 -3.19 -6.54 -2.59
N GLU A 33 -3.72 -7.32 -1.65
CA GLU A 33 -4.81 -8.25 -1.93
C GLU A 33 -6.08 -7.51 -2.36
N VAL A 34 -6.40 -6.40 -1.71
CA VAL A 34 -7.56 -5.58 -2.09
C VAL A 34 -7.36 -4.98 -3.47
N TRP A 35 -6.16 -4.44 -3.76
CA TRP A 35 -5.84 -3.91 -5.07
C TRP A 35 -6.01 -4.98 -6.16
N ALA A 36 -5.44 -6.16 -5.92
CA ALA A 36 -5.50 -7.26 -6.88
C ALA A 36 -6.94 -7.72 -7.12
N ALA A 37 -7.72 -7.88 -6.04
CA ALA A 37 -9.12 -8.27 -6.15
C ALA A 37 -9.92 -7.26 -6.98
N THR A 38 -9.67 -5.97 -6.77
CA THR A 38 -10.34 -4.90 -7.52
C THR A 38 -9.97 -4.98 -9.01
N ARG A 39 -8.69 -5.14 -9.30
CA ARG A 39 -8.21 -5.26 -10.70
C ARG A 39 -8.84 -6.46 -11.39
N ILE A 40 -8.85 -7.61 -10.72
CA ILE A 40 -9.42 -8.83 -11.29
C ILE A 40 -10.91 -8.65 -11.56
N SER A 41 -11.64 -7.99 -10.65
CA SER A 41 -13.07 -7.71 -10.86
C SER A 41 -13.32 -6.81 -12.07
N GLN A 42 -12.32 -6.02 -12.45
CA GLN A 42 -12.38 -5.14 -13.62
C GLN A 42 -11.88 -5.82 -14.91
N GLY A 43 -11.57 -7.09 -14.85
CA GLY A 43 -11.14 -7.86 -16.01
C GLY A 43 -9.65 -7.93 -16.24
N TRP A 44 -8.84 -7.45 -15.27
CA TRP A 44 -7.38 -7.54 -15.39
C TRP A 44 -6.89 -8.95 -15.13
N THR A 45 -5.83 -9.33 -15.81
CA THR A 45 -5.14 -10.61 -15.62
C THR A 45 -3.64 -10.40 -15.52
N TYR A 46 -2.93 -11.42 -15.05
CA TYR A 46 -1.49 -11.39 -14.99
C TYR A 46 -0.88 -11.32 -16.39
N GLY A 47 0.17 -10.52 -16.55
CA GLY A 47 1.01 -10.48 -17.73
C GLY A 47 2.39 -10.03 -17.35
N GLU A 48 3.42 -10.55 -18.00
CA GLU A 48 4.82 -10.21 -17.68
C GLU A 48 5.11 -8.73 -17.85
N GLU A 49 4.39 -8.07 -18.78
CA GLU A 49 4.50 -6.63 -18.98
C GLU A 49 3.14 -5.98 -18.80
N ARG A 50 3.15 -4.78 -18.25
CA ARG A 50 1.92 -4.02 -18.10
C ARG A 50 1.36 -3.64 -19.47
N ASN A 51 0.08 -3.94 -19.68
CA ASN A 51 -0.62 -3.60 -20.89
C ASN A 51 -2.03 -3.14 -20.56
N ASP A 52 -2.23 -1.83 -20.53
CA ASP A 52 -3.51 -1.24 -20.14
C ASP A 52 -4.61 -1.56 -21.13
N ALA A 53 -4.29 -1.62 -22.42
CA ALA A 53 -5.27 -1.92 -23.47
C ALA A 53 -5.85 -3.33 -23.31
N GLU A 54 -5.01 -4.30 -22.94
CA GLU A 54 -5.42 -5.68 -22.73
C GLU A 54 -5.64 -6.02 -21.25
N LYS A 55 -5.49 -5.06 -20.36
CA LYS A 55 -5.66 -5.21 -18.91
C LYS A 55 -4.77 -6.31 -18.35
N ARG A 56 -3.47 -6.18 -18.58
CA ARG A 56 -2.47 -7.10 -18.03
C ARG A 56 -1.53 -6.37 -17.09
N HIS A 57 -1.19 -7.01 -15.99
CA HIS A 57 -0.34 -6.39 -14.99
C HIS A 57 0.59 -7.43 -14.34
N PRO A 58 1.89 -7.14 -14.26
CA PRO A 58 2.86 -8.09 -13.68
C PRO A 58 2.76 -8.23 -12.18
N CYS A 59 2.11 -7.29 -11.48
CA CYS A 59 1.93 -7.36 -10.03
C CYS A 59 0.69 -8.14 -9.59
N LEU A 60 -0.06 -8.74 -10.53
CA LEU A 60 -1.19 -9.61 -10.18
C LEU A 60 -0.70 -11.01 -9.79
N VAL A 61 0.08 -11.05 -8.71
CA VAL A 61 0.67 -12.24 -8.11
C VAL A 61 0.51 -12.13 -6.60
N PRO A 62 0.69 -13.22 -5.84
CA PRO A 62 0.66 -13.13 -4.38
C PRO A 62 1.69 -12.13 -3.87
N TYR A 63 1.38 -11.47 -2.73
CA TYR A 63 2.25 -10.45 -2.15
C TYR A 63 3.69 -10.94 -2.00
N GLU A 64 3.85 -12.20 -1.56
CA GLU A 64 5.16 -12.79 -1.33
C GLU A 64 6.02 -12.88 -2.59
N GLU A 65 5.40 -12.89 -3.77
CA GLU A 65 6.11 -12.96 -5.05
C GLU A 65 6.46 -11.59 -5.63
N LEU A 66 6.01 -10.51 -5.00
CA LEU A 66 6.37 -9.17 -5.43
C LEU A 66 7.86 -8.92 -5.21
N SER A 67 8.43 -8.01 -6.02
CA SER A 67 9.79 -7.53 -5.76
C SER A 67 9.83 -6.76 -4.45
N GLU A 68 11.02 -6.64 -3.84
CA GLU A 68 11.17 -5.86 -2.63
C GLU A 68 10.75 -4.40 -2.84
N GLU A 69 11.04 -3.84 -4.00
CA GLU A 69 10.64 -2.48 -4.34
C GLU A 69 9.12 -2.32 -4.32
N GLU A 70 8.38 -3.27 -4.89
CA GLU A 70 6.92 -3.23 -4.89
C GLU A 70 6.36 -3.40 -3.48
N LYS A 71 6.94 -4.28 -2.68
CA LYS A 71 6.55 -4.45 -1.27
C LYS A 71 6.78 -3.17 -0.48
N GLU A 72 7.88 -2.45 -0.76
CA GLU A 72 8.18 -1.20 -0.07
C GLU A 72 7.14 -0.12 -0.36
N TYR A 73 6.58 -0.07 -1.56
CA TYR A 73 5.47 0.85 -1.84
C TYR A 73 4.29 0.60 -0.89
N ASP A 74 3.91 -0.67 -0.73
CA ASP A 74 2.79 -1.02 0.14
C ASP A 74 3.12 -0.76 1.61
N ARG A 75 4.34 -1.07 2.04
CA ARG A 75 4.78 -0.82 3.42
C ARG A 75 4.80 0.67 3.72
N ASN A 76 5.35 1.45 2.82
CA ASN A 76 5.46 2.90 3.01
C ASN A 76 4.08 3.54 3.13
N THR A 77 3.15 3.15 2.26
CA THR A 77 1.77 3.62 2.31
C THR A 77 1.12 3.25 3.64
N SER A 78 1.33 2.02 4.10
CA SER A 78 0.77 1.54 5.36
C SER A 78 1.35 2.31 6.55
N ILE A 79 2.65 2.51 6.57
CA ILE A 79 3.33 3.26 7.64
C ILE A 79 2.80 4.69 7.70
N GLU A 80 2.71 5.37 6.56
CA GLU A 80 2.24 6.75 6.52
C GLU A 80 0.77 6.87 6.93
N THR A 81 -0.05 5.89 6.58
CA THR A 81 -1.45 5.84 6.98
C THR A 81 -1.57 5.71 8.50
N ILE A 82 -0.79 4.82 9.11
CA ILE A 82 -0.80 4.64 10.57
C ILE A 82 -0.31 5.90 11.26
N LYS A 83 0.78 6.50 10.78
CA LYS A 83 1.31 7.74 11.35
C LYS A 83 0.31 8.89 11.26
N LEU A 84 -0.45 8.96 10.16
CA LEU A 84 -1.48 9.97 10.02
C LEU A 84 -2.58 9.80 11.08
N ILE A 85 -3.02 8.57 11.30
CA ILE A 85 -4.01 8.27 12.33
C ILE A 85 -3.53 8.76 13.70
N LEU A 86 -2.28 8.46 14.03
CA LEU A 86 -1.69 8.88 15.30
C LEU A 86 -1.55 10.40 15.38
N LYS A 87 -1.15 11.04 14.30
CA LYS A 87 -1.01 12.51 14.25
C LYS A 87 -2.35 13.20 14.46
N LEU A 88 -3.43 12.62 13.98
CA LEU A 88 -4.78 13.19 14.15
C LEU A 88 -5.34 12.98 15.55
N GLY A 89 -4.57 12.38 16.45
CA GLY A 89 -4.94 12.23 17.85
C GLY A 89 -5.62 10.93 18.22
N PHE A 90 -5.72 10.01 17.27
CA PHE A 90 -6.27 8.68 17.54
C PHE A 90 -5.22 7.77 18.15
N THR A 91 -5.67 6.78 18.89
CA THR A 91 -4.80 5.73 19.41
C THR A 91 -5.17 4.41 18.76
N ILE A 92 -4.16 3.53 18.63
CA ILE A 92 -4.36 2.20 18.07
C ILE A 92 -4.00 1.19 19.15
N THR A 93 -4.97 0.38 19.53
CA THR A 93 -4.77 -0.66 20.55
C THR A 93 -5.24 -1.99 19.99
N LYS A 94 -4.54 -3.06 20.37
CA LYS A 94 -4.95 -4.41 20.01
C LYS A 94 -5.95 -4.89 21.06
N GLY A 95 -7.15 -5.20 20.58
CA GLY A 95 -8.21 -5.68 21.47
C GLY A 95 -8.06 -7.10 21.93
#